data_52afb19e9f238a1afb1f681bd990fff3
#
_entry.id   52afb19e9f238a1afb1f681bd990fff3
#
_cell.length_a   1.000
_cell.length_b   1.000
_cell.length_c   1.000
_cell.angle_alpha   90.00
_cell.angle_beta   90.00
_cell.angle_gamma   90.00
#
_symmetry.space_group_name_H-M   'P 1'
#
loop_
_entity.id
_entity.type
_entity.pdbx_description
1 polymer ?
#
loop_
_entity_poly.entity_id
_entity_poly.type
_entity_poly.pdbx_seq_one_letter_code
_entity_poly.pdbx_strand_id
1 'polypeptide(L)'
;LTSTTYVDICSGDISHNYKELFNLTVSLKAKLQKDDKRKETMKLDIVKNRFIFLALSAILLLPGIAAMIYSTITYPTHTPLKVGIDYTGGTTLQYGVKEAISNDKLSDVRQALEKGGIDNPYLQIINVNSQQNTELKSILSIRTKFIEEGSADQDKITNIIDSEFTSPQLVQVSSVGPTLGMELFKNSMIALSLALLGIVAYLTIRFQFDYALAAILGLVHDALFVCGIFSILGLLYDVQIDALFVTALLTVIGFSVHDTIVVFDRVRENLKYYSKKMTFGEIMNASINQTLARSINTSLTTLITLLALYFLGGVTTRDFVLAMILGIAIGTYSSIFFCSTLVDIWEDKKKSDKAAAV
;
A
#
# COMPACT_ATOMS: atom_id res chain seq x y z
N LEU A 1 -32.50 70.64 22.25
CA LEU A 1 -32.79 69.64 21.21
C LEU A 1 -31.48 69.12 20.64
N THR A 2 -30.76 68.15 21.24
CA THR A 2 -29.74 67.34 20.52
C THR A 2 -28.96 66.35 21.37
N SER A 3 -29.35 66.06 22.60
CA SER A 3 -28.54 65.06 23.37
C SER A 3 -29.30 63.82 23.82
N THR A 4 -30.63 63.76 23.63
CA THR A 4 -31.44 62.60 24.06
C THR A 4 -31.72 61.60 22.93
N THR A 5 -31.58 62.03 21.66
CA THR A 5 -31.85 61.16 20.49
C THR A 5 -30.65 60.28 20.09
N TYR A 6 -29.44 60.56 20.58
CA TYR A 6 -28.23 59.75 20.23
C TYR A 6 -28.00 58.58 21.18
N VAL A 7 -28.61 58.57 22.37
CA VAL A 7 -28.46 57.46 23.33
C VAL A 7 -29.43 56.34 23.07
N ASP A 8 -30.61 56.62 22.50
CA ASP A 8 -31.61 55.56 22.20
C ASP A 8 -31.30 54.72 20.94
N ILE A 9 -30.51 55.23 20.00
CA ILE A 9 -30.13 54.45 18.79
C ILE A 9 -28.99 53.47 19.12
N CYS A 10 -28.12 53.74 20.09
CA CYS A 10 -27.04 52.84 20.44
C CYS A 10 -27.45 51.73 21.42
N SER A 11 -28.48 51.90 22.24
CA SER A 11 -28.91 50.91 23.22
C SER A 11 -29.83 49.82 22.65
N GLY A 12 -30.61 50.13 21.60
CA GLY A 12 -31.49 49.18 20.94
C GLY A 12 -30.75 48.17 20.07
N ASP A 13 -29.74 48.62 19.35
CA ASP A 13 -28.98 47.79 18.40
C ASP A 13 -28.02 46.82 19.11
N ILE A 14 -27.43 47.21 20.21
CA ILE A 14 -26.51 46.37 21.00
C ILE A 14 -27.27 45.19 21.65
N SER A 15 -28.46 45.44 22.19
CA SER A 15 -29.30 44.39 22.79
C SER A 15 -29.81 43.35 21.78
N HIS A 16 -30.13 43.81 20.55
CA HIS A 16 -30.60 42.92 19.47
C HIS A 16 -29.43 42.06 18.98
N ASN A 17 -28.27 42.61 18.72
CA ASN A 17 -27.06 41.89 18.34
C ASN A 17 -26.58 40.86 19.37
N TYR A 18 -26.65 41.19 20.67
CA TYR A 18 -26.34 40.22 21.75
C TYR A 18 -27.33 39.06 21.81
N LYS A 19 -28.61 39.28 21.57
CA LYS A 19 -29.62 38.21 21.47
C LYS A 19 -29.42 37.33 20.26
N GLU A 20 -29.09 37.87 19.10
CA GLU A 20 -28.74 37.05 17.91
C GLU A 20 -27.46 36.25 18.10
N LEU A 21 -26.41 36.86 18.61
CA LEU A 21 -25.14 36.14 18.95
C LEU A 21 -25.37 35.05 19.98
N PHE A 22 -26.16 35.32 21.02
CA PHE A 22 -26.51 34.30 22.01
C PHE A 22 -27.30 33.14 21.41
N ASN A 23 -28.30 33.43 20.56
CA ASN A 23 -29.09 32.41 19.86
C ASN A 23 -28.24 31.61 18.85
N LEU A 24 -27.31 32.26 18.15
CA LEU A 24 -26.36 31.63 17.27
C LEU A 24 -25.41 30.69 18.06
N THR A 25 -24.92 31.13 19.21
CA THR A 25 -24.03 30.34 20.07
C THR A 25 -24.75 29.13 20.70
N VAL A 26 -26.01 29.31 21.09
CA VAL A 26 -26.86 28.21 21.58
C VAL A 26 -27.18 27.22 20.46
N SER A 27 -27.51 27.72 19.27
CA SER A 27 -27.76 26.89 18.08
C SER A 27 -26.52 26.10 17.64
N LEU A 28 -25.34 26.75 17.65
CA LEU A 28 -24.06 26.11 17.38
C LEU A 28 -23.70 25.04 18.43
N LYS A 29 -23.90 25.34 19.73
CA LYS A 29 -23.73 24.34 20.78
C LYS A 29 -24.70 23.17 20.64
N ALA A 30 -25.96 23.38 20.29
CA ALA A 30 -26.94 22.34 20.05
C ALA A 30 -26.62 21.50 18.81
N LYS A 31 -26.10 22.14 17.72
CA LYS A 31 -25.58 21.45 16.53
C LYS A 31 -24.35 20.60 16.87
N LEU A 32 -23.38 21.16 17.58
CA LEU A 32 -22.18 20.43 18.02
C LEU A 32 -22.53 19.25 18.94
N GLN A 33 -23.51 19.43 19.83
CA GLN A 33 -23.99 18.36 20.71
C GLN A 33 -24.79 17.29 19.95
N LYS A 34 -25.49 17.67 18.87
CA LYS A 34 -26.19 16.72 17.98
C LYS A 34 -25.22 15.98 17.06
N ASP A 35 -24.15 16.63 16.62
CA ASP A 35 -23.06 16.00 15.88
C ASP A 35 -22.22 15.06 16.77
N ASP A 36 -22.02 15.42 18.02
CA ASP A 36 -21.35 14.56 19.02
C ASP A 36 -22.18 13.32 19.34
N LYS A 37 -23.52 13.45 19.51
CA LYS A 37 -24.44 12.31 19.60
C LYS A 37 -24.49 11.46 18.33
N ARG A 38 -24.36 12.07 17.15
CA ARG A 38 -24.29 11.34 15.87
C ARG A 38 -22.98 10.58 15.71
N LYS A 39 -21.88 11.11 16.26
CA LYS A 39 -20.58 10.38 16.38
C LYS A 39 -20.65 9.23 17.40
N GLU A 40 -21.48 9.32 18.42
CA GLU A 40 -21.70 8.20 19.36
C GLU A 40 -22.45 7.00 18.73
N THR A 41 -23.22 7.20 17.67
CA THR A 41 -23.98 6.12 17.01
C THR A 41 -23.18 5.28 16.01
N MET A 42 -21.95 5.64 15.69
CA MET A 42 -21.03 4.84 14.86
C MET A 42 -19.84 4.31 15.70
N LYS A 43 -20.12 3.76 16.86
CA LYS A 43 -19.09 3.06 17.65
C LYS A 43 -18.85 1.67 17.02
N LEU A 44 -17.74 1.49 16.36
CA LEU A 44 -17.28 0.17 15.93
C LEU A 44 -16.93 -0.65 17.16
N ASP A 45 -17.61 -1.77 17.35
CA ASP A 45 -17.28 -2.73 18.42
C ASP A 45 -16.36 -3.81 17.84
N ILE A 46 -15.05 -3.50 17.84
CA ILE A 46 -14.02 -4.34 17.25
C ILE A 46 -13.76 -5.56 18.12
N VAL A 47 -13.73 -5.38 19.42
CA VAL A 47 -13.46 -6.45 20.39
C VAL A 47 -14.52 -7.54 20.32
N LYS A 48 -15.80 -7.19 20.19
CA LYS A 48 -16.89 -8.15 20.03
C LYS A 48 -16.74 -9.00 18.77
N ASN A 49 -16.26 -8.39 17.68
CA ASN A 49 -16.14 -9.02 16.37
C ASN A 49 -14.70 -9.49 16.05
N ARG A 50 -13.85 -9.63 17.07
CA ARG A 50 -12.41 -9.92 16.92
C ARG A 50 -12.10 -11.13 16.04
N PHE A 51 -12.86 -12.21 16.15
CA PHE A 51 -12.65 -13.41 15.34
C PHE A 51 -13.02 -13.21 13.87
N ILE A 52 -13.98 -12.33 13.57
CA ILE A 52 -14.34 -11.97 12.18
C ILE A 52 -13.17 -11.26 11.49
N PHE A 53 -12.52 -10.32 12.19
CA PHE A 53 -11.35 -9.60 11.63
C PHE A 53 -10.15 -10.52 11.46
N LEU A 54 -9.89 -11.44 12.39
CA LEU A 54 -8.84 -12.45 12.22
C LEU A 54 -9.14 -13.41 11.05
N ALA A 55 -10.39 -13.86 10.91
CA ALA A 55 -10.80 -14.69 9.79
C ALA A 55 -10.66 -13.95 8.46
N LEU A 56 -11.04 -12.67 8.41
CA LEU A 56 -10.86 -11.82 7.23
C LEU A 56 -9.38 -11.67 6.87
N SER A 57 -8.50 -11.42 7.85
CA SER A 57 -7.05 -11.40 7.65
C SER A 57 -6.53 -12.71 7.08
N ALA A 58 -6.98 -13.86 7.60
CA ALA A 58 -6.60 -15.16 7.09
C ALA A 58 -7.07 -15.36 5.63
N ILE A 59 -8.32 -15.00 5.31
CA ILE A 59 -8.87 -15.08 3.94
C ILE A 59 -8.07 -14.21 2.97
N LEU A 60 -7.61 -13.04 3.40
CA LEU A 60 -6.81 -12.14 2.57
C LEU A 60 -5.38 -12.67 2.36
N LEU A 61 -4.78 -13.32 3.37
CA LEU A 61 -3.40 -13.80 3.29
C LEU A 61 -3.26 -15.16 2.62
N LEU A 62 -4.19 -16.11 2.87
CA LEU A 62 -4.05 -17.50 2.42
C LEU A 62 -3.84 -17.65 0.91
N PRO A 63 -4.61 -16.96 0.03
CA PRO A 63 -4.38 -17.05 -1.42
C PRO A 63 -2.99 -16.57 -1.84
N GLY A 64 -2.52 -15.47 -1.22
CA GLY A 64 -1.20 -14.92 -1.47
C GLY A 64 -0.07 -15.88 -1.04
N ILE A 65 -0.19 -16.45 0.16
CA ILE A 65 0.78 -17.44 0.66
C ILE A 65 0.80 -18.68 -0.24
N ALA A 66 -0.37 -19.19 -0.64
CA ALA A 66 -0.48 -20.31 -1.56
C ALA A 66 0.18 -20.00 -2.92
N ALA A 67 -0.04 -18.81 -3.47
CA ALA A 67 0.61 -18.35 -4.68
C ALA A 67 2.13 -18.27 -4.52
N MET A 68 2.63 -17.73 -3.41
CA MET A 68 4.07 -17.65 -3.13
C MET A 68 4.73 -19.04 -3.05
N ILE A 69 4.07 -20.00 -2.40
CA ILE A 69 4.55 -21.39 -2.34
C ILE A 69 4.57 -22.01 -3.74
N TYR A 70 3.48 -21.85 -4.50
CA TYR A 70 3.38 -22.36 -5.87
C TYR A 70 4.44 -21.74 -6.79
N SER A 71 4.66 -20.44 -6.69
CA SER A 71 5.70 -19.71 -7.44
C SER A 71 7.10 -20.24 -7.15
N THR A 72 7.41 -20.48 -5.85
CA THR A 72 8.71 -21.03 -5.44
C THR A 72 8.98 -22.41 -6.03
N ILE A 73 7.93 -23.20 -6.24
CA ILE A 73 8.06 -24.54 -6.85
C ILE A 73 8.17 -24.44 -8.38
N THR A 74 7.46 -23.49 -9.00
CA THR A 74 7.29 -23.42 -10.45
C THR A 74 8.37 -22.59 -11.13
N TYR A 75 8.86 -21.51 -10.50
CA TYR A 75 9.85 -20.65 -11.13
C TYR A 75 11.25 -21.30 -11.10
N PRO A 76 12.01 -21.21 -12.20
CA PRO A 76 13.39 -21.71 -12.25
C PRO A 76 14.32 -21.06 -11.20
N THR A 77 14.00 -19.86 -10.76
CA THR A 77 14.74 -19.13 -9.73
C THR A 77 14.44 -19.58 -8.31
N HIS A 78 13.43 -20.45 -8.12
CA HIS A 78 12.92 -20.88 -6.80
C HIS A 78 12.59 -19.70 -5.87
N THR A 79 12.08 -18.60 -6.42
CA THR A 79 11.69 -17.41 -5.67
C THR A 79 10.18 -17.32 -5.51
N PRO A 80 9.66 -16.81 -4.38
CA PRO A 80 8.22 -16.66 -4.16
C PRO A 80 7.57 -15.59 -5.04
N LEU A 81 8.38 -14.74 -5.66
CA LEU A 81 7.99 -13.64 -6.52
C LEU A 81 8.74 -13.73 -7.84
N LYS A 82 8.13 -13.29 -8.93
CA LYS A 82 8.81 -13.23 -10.23
C LYS A 82 9.77 -12.04 -10.24
N VAL A 83 11.07 -12.35 -10.36
CA VAL A 83 12.15 -11.37 -10.25
C VAL A 83 12.43 -10.74 -11.60
N GLY A 84 12.55 -9.41 -11.64
CA GLY A 84 12.83 -8.62 -12.84
C GLY A 84 14.31 -8.55 -13.19
N ILE A 85 14.61 -7.87 -14.31
CA ILE A 85 15.99 -7.72 -14.82
C ILE A 85 16.91 -6.93 -13.90
N ASP A 86 16.36 -6.08 -13.04
CA ASP A 86 17.14 -5.34 -12.03
C ASP A 86 17.95 -6.26 -11.13
N TYR A 87 17.47 -7.49 -10.94
CA TYR A 87 18.06 -8.47 -10.03
C TYR A 87 18.68 -9.65 -10.74
N THR A 88 18.10 -10.08 -11.89
CA THR A 88 18.62 -11.22 -12.66
C THR A 88 19.65 -10.81 -13.69
N GLY A 89 19.73 -9.52 -14.01
CA GLY A 89 20.40 -9.01 -15.21
C GLY A 89 19.57 -9.30 -16.45
N GLY A 90 19.85 -8.56 -17.52
CA GLY A 90 19.15 -8.67 -18.80
C GLY A 90 18.88 -7.31 -19.43
N THR A 91 18.21 -7.32 -20.57
CA THR A 91 17.81 -6.12 -21.30
C THR A 91 16.31 -6.15 -21.55
N THR A 92 15.63 -5.05 -21.27
CA THR A 92 14.22 -4.81 -21.62
C THR A 92 14.16 -3.70 -22.64
N LEU A 93 13.54 -3.98 -23.80
CA LEU A 93 13.22 -2.99 -24.83
C LEU A 93 11.69 -2.83 -24.86
N GLN A 94 11.21 -1.60 -24.85
CA GLN A 94 9.79 -1.29 -24.94
C GLN A 94 9.51 -0.53 -26.22
N TYR A 95 8.67 -1.10 -27.08
CA TYR A 95 8.23 -0.51 -28.35
C TYR A 95 6.77 -0.09 -28.25
N GLY A 96 6.50 1.18 -28.46
CA GLY A 96 5.14 1.69 -28.60
C GLY A 96 4.61 1.44 -30.01
N VAL A 97 3.42 0.83 -30.12
CA VAL A 97 2.78 0.57 -31.42
C VAL A 97 1.39 1.20 -31.47
N LYS A 98 0.99 1.64 -32.69
CA LYS A 98 -0.31 2.30 -32.96
C LYS A 98 -1.47 1.31 -33.09
N GLU A 99 -1.19 0.03 -33.10
CA GLU A 99 -2.17 -1.06 -33.24
C GLU A 99 -2.31 -1.88 -31.96
N ALA A 100 -3.44 -2.53 -31.79
CA ALA A 100 -3.64 -3.47 -30.71
C ALA A 100 -2.94 -4.78 -31.05
N ILE A 101 -2.08 -5.28 -30.15
CA ILE A 101 -1.34 -6.52 -30.36
C ILE A 101 -2.22 -7.68 -29.89
N SER A 102 -2.46 -8.66 -30.80
CA SER A 102 -3.13 -9.91 -30.47
C SER A 102 -2.13 -10.95 -29.93
N ASN A 103 -2.63 -11.99 -29.26
CA ASN A 103 -1.78 -13.09 -28.79
C ASN A 103 -1.13 -13.86 -29.95
N ASP A 104 -1.81 -13.98 -31.08
CA ASP A 104 -1.26 -14.62 -32.27
C ASP A 104 -0.08 -13.83 -32.81
N LYS A 105 -0.24 -12.50 -32.93
CA LYS A 105 0.85 -11.60 -33.35
C LYS A 105 2.05 -11.66 -32.39
N LEU A 106 1.79 -11.80 -31.08
CA LEU A 106 2.86 -11.97 -30.10
C LEU A 106 3.66 -13.25 -30.33
N SER A 107 2.98 -14.34 -30.73
CA SER A 107 3.61 -15.61 -31.08
C SER A 107 4.48 -15.48 -32.32
N ASP A 108 4.00 -14.77 -33.34
CA ASP A 108 4.75 -14.55 -34.59
C ASP A 108 6.02 -13.75 -34.32
N VAL A 109 5.91 -12.67 -33.54
CA VAL A 109 7.06 -11.83 -33.14
C VAL A 109 8.08 -12.65 -32.34
N ARG A 110 7.62 -13.53 -31.43
CA ARG A 110 8.50 -14.43 -30.68
C ARG A 110 9.30 -15.31 -31.62
N GLN A 111 8.62 -15.97 -32.56
CA GLN A 111 9.29 -16.84 -33.55
C GLN A 111 10.27 -16.06 -34.43
N ALA A 112 9.92 -14.83 -34.81
CA ALA A 112 10.81 -13.99 -35.62
C ALA A 112 12.10 -13.63 -34.85
N LEU A 113 11.97 -13.29 -33.55
CA LEU A 113 13.12 -12.99 -32.68
C LEU A 113 14.01 -14.22 -32.45
N GLU A 114 13.40 -15.40 -32.21
CA GLU A 114 14.13 -16.66 -32.03
C GLU A 114 14.87 -17.05 -33.32
N LYS A 115 14.25 -16.90 -34.49
CA LYS A 115 14.92 -17.11 -35.82
C LYS A 115 16.02 -16.07 -36.04
N GLY A 116 15.90 -14.85 -35.51
CA GLY A 116 16.92 -13.80 -35.54
C GLY A 116 18.10 -14.06 -34.62
N GLY A 117 18.09 -15.15 -33.83
CA GLY A 117 19.16 -15.55 -32.93
C GLY A 117 19.05 -14.94 -31.52
N ILE A 118 17.89 -14.42 -31.15
CA ILE A 118 17.60 -13.96 -29.78
C ILE A 118 17.08 -15.13 -28.97
N ASP A 119 17.87 -15.62 -28.03
CA ASP A 119 17.53 -16.77 -27.18
C ASP A 119 16.40 -16.46 -26.19
N ASN A 120 15.31 -17.23 -26.27
CA ASN A 120 14.18 -17.18 -25.32
C ASN A 120 13.71 -15.77 -24.98
N PRO A 121 13.30 -14.97 -25.98
CA PRO A 121 12.79 -13.62 -25.71
C PRO A 121 11.48 -13.70 -24.96
N TYR A 122 11.37 -12.95 -23.85
CA TYR A 122 10.14 -12.84 -23.12
C TYR A 122 9.36 -11.61 -23.60
N LEU A 123 8.14 -11.84 -24.08
CA LEU A 123 7.29 -10.80 -24.67
C LEU A 123 6.06 -10.55 -23.80
N GLN A 124 5.79 -9.29 -23.52
CA GLN A 124 4.61 -8.84 -22.75
C GLN A 124 3.93 -7.66 -23.43
N ILE A 125 2.60 -7.69 -23.48
CA ILE A 125 1.79 -6.57 -24.00
C ILE A 125 1.35 -5.71 -22.81
N ILE A 126 1.62 -4.42 -22.89
CA ILE A 126 1.16 -3.41 -21.96
C ILE A 126 0.16 -2.53 -22.70
N ASN A 127 -1.12 -2.62 -22.36
CA ASN A 127 -2.13 -1.77 -22.95
C ASN A 127 -2.03 -0.34 -22.41
N VAL A 128 -1.92 0.63 -23.30
CA VAL A 128 -1.88 2.05 -22.94
C VAL A 128 -3.31 2.58 -22.88
N ASN A 129 -3.72 3.09 -21.73
CA ASN A 129 -5.01 3.76 -21.61
C ASN A 129 -5.00 5.06 -22.45
N SER A 130 -5.96 5.21 -23.33
CA SER A 130 -6.10 6.32 -24.31
C SER A 130 -6.21 7.74 -23.74
N GLN A 131 -6.05 7.92 -22.43
CA GLN A 131 -6.14 9.24 -21.79
C GLN A 131 -4.85 10.07 -21.87
N GLN A 132 -3.72 9.44 -22.17
CA GLN A 132 -2.52 10.17 -22.52
C GLN A 132 -2.55 10.37 -24.04
N ASN A 133 -2.61 11.58 -24.54
CA ASN A 133 -2.66 12.07 -25.92
C ASN A 133 -1.58 11.46 -26.87
N THR A 134 -1.27 10.19 -26.72
CA THR A 134 -0.33 9.43 -27.53
C THR A 134 -1.10 8.57 -28.52
N GLU A 135 -0.71 8.63 -29.80
CA GLU A 135 -1.22 7.78 -30.87
C GLU A 135 -0.93 6.27 -30.64
N LEU A 136 -0.28 5.93 -29.53
CA LEU A 136 0.11 4.58 -29.16
C LEU A 136 -1.05 3.85 -28.44
N LYS A 137 -1.40 2.68 -28.95
CA LYS A 137 -2.44 1.81 -28.36
C LYS A 137 -1.88 0.73 -27.45
N SER A 138 -0.69 0.24 -27.75
CA SER A 138 -0.03 -0.83 -27.00
C SER A 138 1.46 -0.59 -26.90
N ILE A 139 2.06 -1.07 -25.81
CA ILE A 139 3.52 -1.16 -25.69
C ILE A 139 3.90 -2.63 -25.67
N LEU A 140 4.76 -3.04 -26.57
CA LEU A 140 5.40 -4.34 -26.60
C LEU A 140 6.68 -4.27 -25.75
N SER A 141 6.73 -4.99 -24.65
CA SER A 141 7.92 -5.16 -23.83
C SER A 141 8.62 -6.46 -24.20
N ILE A 142 9.88 -6.36 -24.61
CA ILE A 142 10.74 -7.49 -25.00
C ILE A 142 11.86 -7.58 -23.97
N ARG A 143 11.98 -8.70 -23.29
CA ARG A 143 13.07 -8.99 -22.35
C ARG A 143 13.93 -10.10 -22.89
N THR A 144 15.24 -9.88 -22.81
CA THR A 144 16.27 -10.80 -23.31
C THR A 144 17.39 -10.95 -22.28
N LYS A 145 18.34 -11.85 -22.57
CA LYS A 145 19.65 -11.83 -21.90
C LYS A 145 20.29 -10.44 -22.07
N PHE A 146 21.28 -10.14 -21.25
CA PHE A 146 21.98 -8.87 -21.30
C PHE A 146 22.49 -8.59 -22.72
N ILE A 147 22.10 -7.46 -23.26
CA ILE A 147 22.52 -6.89 -24.55
C ILE A 147 23.03 -5.48 -24.26
N GLU A 148 24.21 -5.16 -24.75
CA GLU A 148 24.78 -3.82 -24.66
C GLU A 148 23.96 -2.84 -25.52
N GLU A 149 23.68 -1.66 -24.97
CA GLU A 149 22.99 -0.59 -25.70
C GLU A 149 23.79 -0.17 -26.94
N GLY A 150 23.12 -0.06 -28.08
CA GLY A 150 23.76 0.23 -29.39
C GLY A 150 24.53 -0.93 -30.00
N SER A 151 24.33 -2.17 -29.51
CA SER A 151 24.96 -3.37 -30.08
C SER A 151 24.21 -3.88 -31.32
N ALA A 152 24.91 -4.69 -32.14
CA ALA A 152 24.31 -5.34 -33.30
C ALA A 152 23.08 -6.20 -32.97
N ASP A 153 22.97 -6.75 -31.76
CA ASP A 153 21.83 -7.53 -31.36
C ASP A 153 20.62 -6.65 -31.02
N GLN A 154 20.81 -5.45 -30.47
CA GLN A 154 19.75 -4.45 -30.35
C GLN A 154 19.22 -4.03 -31.71
N ASP A 155 20.11 -3.76 -32.67
CA ASP A 155 19.74 -3.39 -34.05
C ASP A 155 18.93 -4.53 -34.73
N LYS A 156 19.33 -5.78 -34.52
CA LYS A 156 18.56 -6.94 -35.04
C LYS A 156 17.13 -6.96 -34.47
N ILE A 157 16.97 -6.78 -33.15
CA ILE A 157 15.64 -6.73 -32.53
C ILE A 157 14.83 -5.59 -33.13
N THR A 158 15.39 -4.39 -33.22
CA THR A 158 14.72 -3.22 -33.81
C THR A 158 14.29 -3.50 -35.24
N ASN A 159 15.16 -4.03 -36.08
CA ASN A 159 14.84 -4.37 -37.49
C ASN A 159 13.72 -5.42 -37.60
N ILE A 160 13.71 -6.43 -36.71
CA ILE A 160 12.64 -7.42 -36.67
C ILE A 160 11.30 -6.75 -36.29
N ILE A 161 11.30 -5.90 -35.26
CA ILE A 161 10.09 -5.20 -34.81
C ILE A 161 9.61 -4.21 -35.88
N ASP A 162 10.50 -3.52 -36.57
CA ASP A 162 10.17 -2.63 -37.70
C ASP A 162 9.54 -3.39 -38.89
N SER A 163 9.89 -4.67 -39.07
CA SER A 163 9.27 -5.51 -40.09
C SER A 163 7.89 -6.06 -39.69
N GLU A 164 7.63 -6.21 -38.42
CA GLU A 164 6.40 -6.83 -37.88
C GLU A 164 5.30 -5.80 -37.54
N PHE A 165 5.65 -4.53 -37.29
CA PHE A 165 4.73 -3.48 -36.90
C PHE A 165 4.86 -2.23 -37.79
N THR A 166 3.76 -1.50 -37.93
CA THR A 166 3.74 -0.24 -38.69
C THR A 166 4.27 0.91 -37.83
N SER A 167 5.47 1.39 -38.14
CA SER A 167 6.12 2.52 -37.46
C SER A 167 6.21 2.37 -35.92
N PRO A 168 6.80 1.29 -35.41
CA PRO A 168 7.00 1.14 -33.99
C PRO A 168 7.97 2.20 -33.49
N GLN A 169 7.78 2.66 -32.25
CA GLN A 169 8.64 3.65 -31.61
C GLN A 169 9.33 3.01 -30.41
N LEU A 170 10.65 3.04 -30.35
CA LEU A 170 11.39 2.63 -29.17
C LEU A 170 11.13 3.65 -28.05
N VAL A 171 10.36 3.24 -27.03
CA VAL A 171 9.94 4.09 -25.92
C VAL A 171 10.99 4.07 -24.80
N GLN A 172 11.55 2.88 -24.53
CA GLN A 172 12.51 2.71 -23.44
C GLN A 172 13.43 1.53 -23.70
N VAL A 173 14.69 1.70 -23.33
CA VAL A 173 15.69 0.63 -23.18
C VAL A 173 16.18 0.65 -21.75
N SER A 174 16.22 -0.53 -21.13
CA SER A 174 16.81 -0.71 -19.82
C SER A 174 17.68 -1.96 -19.85
N SER A 175 18.95 -1.81 -19.53
CA SER A 175 19.93 -2.89 -19.59
C SER A 175 20.72 -2.96 -18.29
N VAL A 176 20.72 -4.13 -17.65
CA VAL A 176 21.41 -4.38 -16.39
C VAL A 176 22.32 -5.60 -16.57
N GLY A 177 23.62 -5.39 -16.34
CA GLY A 177 24.58 -6.50 -16.36
C GLY A 177 24.30 -7.51 -15.23
N PRO A 178 24.55 -8.81 -15.44
CA PRO A 178 24.25 -9.84 -14.43
C PRO A 178 24.96 -9.62 -13.10
N THR A 179 26.20 -9.14 -13.13
CA THR A 179 26.96 -8.83 -11.90
C THR A 179 26.31 -7.71 -11.11
N LEU A 180 25.90 -6.63 -11.80
CA LEU A 180 25.24 -5.49 -11.19
C LEU A 180 23.86 -5.89 -10.64
N GLY A 181 23.08 -6.72 -11.36
CA GLY A 181 21.80 -7.22 -10.90
C GLY A 181 21.89 -8.00 -9.59
N MET A 182 22.86 -8.91 -9.50
CA MET A 182 23.10 -9.67 -8.26
C MET A 182 23.53 -8.77 -7.10
N GLU A 183 24.34 -7.74 -7.37
CA GLU A 183 24.75 -6.77 -6.36
C GLU A 183 23.59 -5.92 -5.88
N LEU A 184 22.73 -5.45 -6.78
CA LEU A 184 21.49 -4.74 -6.44
C LEU A 184 20.55 -5.60 -5.59
N PHE A 185 20.37 -6.87 -5.94
CA PHE A 185 19.57 -7.80 -5.15
C PHE A 185 20.11 -7.95 -3.73
N LYS A 186 21.41 -8.23 -3.59
CA LYS A 186 22.07 -8.35 -2.29
C LYS A 186 21.92 -7.09 -1.44
N ASN A 187 22.16 -5.92 -2.03
CA ASN A 187 22.07 -4.64 -1.34
C ASN A 187 20.62 -4.32 -0.93
N SER A 188 19.63 -4.65 -1.76
CA SER A 188 18.22 -4.51 -1.44
C SER A 188 17.80 -5.40 -0.26
N MET A 189 18.28 -6.65 -0.21
CA MET A 189 18.01 -7.57 0.91
C MET A 189 18.67 -7.11 2.20
N ILE A 190 19.90 -6.58 2.14
CA ILE A 190 20.59 -6.00 3.30
C ILE A 190 19.80 -4.78 3.80
N ALA A 191 19.41 -3.87 2.91
CA ALA A 191 18.64 -2.67 3.28
C ALA A 191 17.30 -3.03 3.93
N LEU A 192 16.55 -3.99 3.36
CA LEU A 192 15.31 -4.48 3.92
C LEU A 192 15.51 -5.09 5.31
N SER A 193 16.55 -5.93 5.47
CA SER A 193 16.85 -6.56 6.76
C SER A 193 17.24 -5.55 7.82
N LEU A 194 18.08 -4.57 7.49
CA LEU A 194 18.49 -3.50 8.42
C LEU A 194 17.31 -2.63 8.83
N ALA A 195 16.42 -2.28 7.88
CA ALA A 195 15.22 -1.51 8.19
C ALA A 195 14.28 -2.28 9.12
N LEU A 196 14.02 -3.56 8.83
CA LEU A 196 13.19 -4.42 9.70
C LEU A 196 13.79 -4.56 11.11
N LEU A 197 15.09 -4.81 11.21
CA LEU A 197 15.78 -4.87 12.51
C LEU A 197 15.67 -3.56 13.28
N GLY A 198 15.87 -2.43 12.61
CA GLY A 198 15.71 -1.11 13.21
C GLY A 198 14.28 -0.87 13.74
N ILE A 199 13.26 -1.25 12.96
CA ILE A 199 11.86 -1.13 13.36
C ILE A 199 11.55 -2.04 14.54
N VAL A 200 11.98 -3.30 14.51
CA VAL A 200 11.78 -4.25 15.62
C VAL A 200 12.45 -3.73 16.89
N ALA A 201 13.70 -3.26 16.80
CA ALA A 201 14.40 -2.65 17.95
C ALA A 201 13.64 -1.43 18.50
N TYR A 202 13.20 -0.53 17.61
CA TYR A 202 12.42 0.64 18.01
C TYR A 202 11.11 0.25 18.73
N LEU A 203 10.32 -0.67 18.16
CA LEU A 203 9.06 -1.12 18.76
C LEU A 203 9.26 -1.79 20.11
N THR A 204 10.31 -2.62 20.24
CA THR A 204 10.62 -3.32 21.49
C THR A 204 11.04 -2.35 22.60
N ILE A 205 11.76 -1.28 22.28
CA ILE A 205 12.13 -0.24 23.25
C ILE A 205 10.94 0.66 23.58
N ARG A 206 10.09 0.95 22.58
CA ARG A 206 8.99 1.92 22.69
C ARG A 206 7.77 1.39 23.42
N PHE A 207 7.48 0.10 23.26
CA PHE A 207 6.27 -0.56 23.75
C PHE A 207 6.57 -1.72 24.70
N GLN A 208 5.57 -2.11 25.49
CA GLN A 208 5.59 -3.37 26.23
C GLN A 208 5.56 -4.54 25.26
N PHE A 209 6.08 -5.69 25.67
CA PHE A 209 6.29 -6.87 24.83
C PHE A 209 5.06 -7.25 23.98
N ASP A 210 3.86 -7.28 24.58
CA ASP A 210 2.64 -7.69 23.86
C ASP A 210 2.30 -6.75 22.70
N TYR A 211 2.38 -5.43 22.94
CA TYR A 211 2.14 -4.42 21.90
C TYR A 211 3.22 -4.46 20.82
N ALA A 212 4.48 -4.62 21.21
CA ALA A 212 5.58 -4.73 20.27
C ALA A 212 5.41 -5.98 19.38
N LEU A 213 5.09 -7.12 19.98
CA LEU A 213 4.87 -8.36 19.25
C LEU A 213 3.66 -8.26 18.29
N ALA A 214 2.54 -7.67 18.74
CA ALA A 214 1.38 -7.45 17.88
C ALA A 214 1.70 -6.53 16.69
N ALA A 215 2.46 -5.44 16.92
CA ALA A 215 2.89 -4.55 15.86
C ALA A 215 3.82 -5.26 14.85
N ILE A 216 4.78 -6.07 15.32
CA ILE A 216 5.67 -6.86 14.45
C ILE A 216 4.86 -7.87 13.62
N LEU A 217 3.88 -8.56 14.23
CA LEU A 217 3.01 -9.48 13.49
C LEU A 217 2.15 -8.72 12.46
N GLY A 218 1.70 -7.51 12.77
CA GLY A 218 1.03 -6.63 11.81
C GLY A 218 1.91 -6.29 10.61
N LEU A 219 3.19 -5.96 10.84
CA LEU A 219 4.14 -5.71 9.74
C LEU A 219 4.37 -6.93 8.85
N VAL A 220 4.52 -8.11 9.47
CA VAL A 220 4.66 -9.36 8.72
C VAL A 220 3.39 -9.65 7.92
N HIS A 221 2.21 -9.43 8.51
CA HIS A 221 0.93 -9.53 7.83
C HIS A 221 0.86 -8.65 6.58
N ASP A 222 1.22 -7.37 6.70
CA ASP A 222 1.13 -6.40 5.61
C ASP A 222 2.14 -6.68 4.50
N ALA A 223 3.37 -7.03 4.87
CA ALA A 223 4.40 -7.44 3.92
C ALA A 223 4.00 -8.71 3.16
N LEU A 224 3.47 -9.73 3.87
CA LEU A 224 2.99 -10.97 3.26
C LEU A 224 1.80 -10.73 2.33
N PHE A 225 0.90 -9.80 2.68
CA PHE A 225 -0.22 -9.45 1.80
C PHE A 225 0.26 -8.83 0.49
N VAL A 226 1.13 -7.81 0.56
CA VAL A 226 1.66 -7.15 -0.66
C VAL A 226 2.45 -8.14 -1.51
N CYS A 227 3.36 -8.90 -0.92
CA CYS A 227 4.11 -9.95 -1.62
C CYS A 227 3.19 -11.02 -2.20
N GLY A 228 2.16 -11.44 -1.45
CA GLY A 228 1.19 -12.43 -1.90
C GLY A 228 0.41 -11.98 -3.14
N ILE A 229 -0.08 -10.73 -3.14
CA ILE A 229 -0.76 -10.16 -4.31
C ILE A 229 0.20 -10.07 -5.51
N PHE A 230 1.44 -9.63 -5.31
CA PHE A 230 2.42 -9.58 -6.40
C PHE A 230 2.83 -10.97 -6.90
N SER A 231 2.82 -11.99 -6.03
CA SER A 231 3.00 -13.39 -6.47
C SER A 231 1.84 -13.84 -7.37
N ILE A 232 0.59 -13.53 -6.99
CA ILE A 232 -0.59 -13.82 -7.83
C ILE A 232 -0.51 -13.07 -9.17
N LEU A 233 -0.17 -11.79 -9.15
CA LEU A 233 -0.01 -10.99 -10.37
C LEU A 233 1.14 -11.50 -11.24
N GLY A 234 2.22 -11.98 -10.62
CA GLY A 234 3.33 -12.64 -11.33
C GLY A 234 2.92 -13.93 -12.05
N LEU A 235 2.03 -14.72 -11.44
CA LEU A 235 1.51 -15.96 -12.03
C LEU A 235 0.48 -15.71 -13.14
N LEU A 236 -0.40 -14.71 -12.97
CA LEU A 236 -1.53 -14.46 -13.88
C LEU A 236 -1.19 -13.48 -15.01
N TYR A 237 -0.43 -12.43 -14.68
CA TYR A 237 -0.15 -11.29 -15.58
C TYR A 237 1.34 -11.08 -15.81
N ASP A 238 2.18 -11.97 -15.27
CA ASP A 238 3.63 -11.95 -15.44
C ASP A 238 4.30 -10.68 -14.90
N VAL A 239 3.69 -10.05 -13.91
CA VAL A 239 4.24 -8.89 -13.20
C VAL A 239 5.53 -9.31 -12.49
N GLN A 240 6.58 -8.52 -12.67
CA GLN A 240 7.89 -8.78 -12.06
C GLN A 240 8.20 -7.73 -11.00
N ILE A 241 8.92 -8.15 -9.97
CA ILE A 241 9.43 -7.24 -8.96
C ILE A 241 10.79 -6.70 -9.35
N ASP A 242 10.99 -5.42 -9.13
CA ASP A 242 12.21 -4.65 -9.39
C ASP A 242 12.73 -3.97 -8.11
N ALA A 243 13.74 -3.14 -8.21
CA ALA A 243 14.27 -2.37 -7.09
C ALA A 243 13.26 -1.37 -6.51
N LEU A 244 12.34 -0.86 -7.34
CA LEU A 244 11.28 0.04 -6.90
C LEU A 244 10.26 -0.68 -6.02
N PHE A 245 9.97 -1.96 -6.30
CA PHE A 245 9.09 -2.77 -5.44
C PHE A 245 9.62 -2.90 -4.01
N VAL A 246 10.93 -3.14 -3.83
CA VAL A 246 11.52 -3.18 -2.48
C VAL A 246 11.44 -1.83 -1.80
N THR A 247 11.62 -0.75 -2.54
CA THR A 247 11.45 0.62 -2.03
C THR A 247 10.00 0.88 -1.60
N ALA A 248 9.02 0.43 -2.39
CA ALA A 248 7.61 0.48 -2.03
C ALA A 248 7.32 -0.30 -0.73
N LEU A 249 7.84 -1.52 -0.64
CA LEU A 249 7.65 -2.39 0.53
C LEU A 249 8.21 -1.74 1.81
N LEU A 250 9.42 -1.17 1.75
CA LEU A 250 10.01 -0.42 2.86
C LEU A 250 9.15 0.78 3.29
N THR A 251 8.63 1.51 2.31
CA THR A 251 7.76 2.67 2.57
C THR A 251 6.44 2.25 3.21
N VAL A 252 5.83 1.19 2.71
CA VAL A 252 4.60 0.59 3.27
C VAL A 252 4.79 0.13 4.70
N ILE A 253 5.89 -0.58 4.98
CA ILE A 253 6.26 -1.03 6.33
C ILE A 253 6.35 0.17 7.28
N GLY A 254 7.03 1.25 6.88
CA GLY A 254 7.14 2.47 7.67
C GLY A 254 5.78 3.14 7.92
N PHE A 255 4.91 3.18 6.91
CA PHE A 255 3.56 3.75 7.03
C PHE A 255 2.66 2.92 7.96
N SER A 256 2.67 1.60 7.84
CA SER A 256 1.89 0.68 8.68
C SER A 256 2.29 0.77 10.16
N VAL A 257 3.61 0.81 10.44
CA VAL A 257 4.12 1.01 11.81
C VAL A 257 3.60 2.31 12.40
N HIS A 258 3.60 3.41 11.64
CA HIS A 258 3.14 4.70 12.11
C HIS A 258 1.67 4.64 12.59
N ASP A 259 0.79 4.03 11.81
CA ASP A 259 -0.63 3.89 12.17
C ASP A 259 -0.81 3.02 13.42
N THR A 260 -0.08 1.91 13.52
CA THR A 260 -0.11 1.02 14.70
C THR A 260 0.35 1.76 15.96
N ILE A 261 1.41 2.57 15.87
CA ILE A 261 1.91 3.39 16.99
C ILE A 261 0.83 4.37 17.46
N VAL A 262 0.14 5.05 16.55
CA VAL A 262 -0.91 6.02 16.90
C VAL A 262 -2.05 5.35 17.68
N VAL A 263 -2.49 4.16 17.26
CA VAL A 263 -3.53 3.41 17.96
C VAL A 263 -3.03 2.96 19.34
N PHE A 264 -1.86 2.35 19.44
CA PHE A 264 -1.33 1.81 20.68
C PHE A 264 -0.95 2.88 21.69
N ASP A 265 -0.44 4.03 21.26
CA ASP A 265 -0.21 5.17 22.16
C ASP A 265 -1.53 5.67 22.76
N ARG A 266 -2.61 5.71 21.97
CA ARG A 266 -3.94 6.08 22.47
C ARG A 266 -4.50 5.07 23.46
N VAL A 267 -4.34 3.78 23.19
CA VAL A 267 -4.72 2.72 24.14
C VAL A 267 -3.97 2.87 25.45
N ARG A 268 -2.66 3.08 25.40
CA ARG A 268 -1.79 3.26 26.57
C ARG A 268 -2.15 4.52 27.36
N GLU A 269 -2.50 5.62 26.68
CA GLU A 269 -3.00 6.83 27.32
C GLU A 269 -4.32 6.57 28.05
N ASN A 270 -5.30 5.98 27.38
CA ASN A 270 -6.61 5.69 27.96
C ASN A 270 -6.53 4.69 29.13
N LEU A 271 -5.61 3.71 29.08
CA LEU A 271 -5.36 2.79 30.17
C LEU A 271 -4.96 3.51 31.47
N LYS A 272 -4.16 4.57 31.39
CA LYS A 272 -3.76 5.34 32.58
C LYS A 272 -4.93 6.01 33.29
N TYR A 273 -5.94 6.46 32.51
CA TYR A 273 -7.07 7.20 33.06
C TYR A 273 -8.29 6.35 33.40
N TYR A 274 -8.52 5.25 32.65
CA TYR A 274 -9.78 4.51 32.70
C TYR A 274 -9.65 3.06 33.19
N SER A 275 -8.45 2.55 33.47
CA SER A 275 -8.22 1.15 33.89
C SER A 275 -9.01 0.71 35.13
N LYS A 276 -9.39 1.66 36.02
CA LYS A 276 -10.22 1.38 37.20
C LYS A 276 -11.72 1.40 36.93
N LYS A 277 -12.18 1.89 35.76
CA LYS A 277 -13.59 2.14 35.47
C LYS A 277 -14.11 1.33 34.30
N MET A 278 -13.23 0.88 33.42
CA MET A 278 -13.55 0.20 32.15
C MET A 278 -12.71 -1.07 32.03
N THR A 279 -13.26 -2.06 31.35
CA THR A 279 -12.50 -3.25 30.95
C THR A 279 -11.47 -2.92 29.86
N PHE A 280 -10.49 -3.80 29.69
CA PHE A 280 -9.46 -3.59 28.66
C PHE A 280 -10.08 -3.48 27.25
N GLY A 281 -11.03 -4.37 26.93
CA GLY A 281 -11.72 -4.36 25.64
C GLY A 281 -12.51 -3.06 25.38
N GLU A 282 -13.17 -2.51 26.41
CA GLU A 282 -13.88 -1.22 26.31
C GLU A 282 -12.88 -0.07 26.07
N ILE A 283 -11.71 -0.08 26.75
CA ILE A 283 -10.65 0.91 26.53
C ILE A 283 -10.08 0.78 25.12
N MET A 284 -9.86 -0.44 24.65
CA MET A 284 -9.40 -0.70 23.28
C MET A 284 -10.38 -0.14 22.25
N ASN A 285 -11.67 -0.48 22.34
CA ASN A 285 -12.72 0.04 21.45
C ASN A 285 -12.81 1.57 21.49
N ALA A 286 -12.76 2.17 22.68
CA ALA A 286 -12.78 3.63 22.83
C ALA A 286 -11.57 4.28 22.16
N SER A 287 -10.37 3.70 22.33
CA SER A 287 -9.13 4.22 21.77
C SER A 287 -9.11 4.17 20.24
N ILE A 288 -9.55 3.04 19.67
CA ILE A 288 -9.65 2.87 18.23
C ILE A 288 -10.64 3.88 17.64
N ASN A 289 -11.86 3.99 18.22
CA ASN A 289 -12.86 4.95 17.72
C ASN A 289 -12.37 6.41 17.80
N GLN A 290 -11.50 6.75 18.77
CA GLN A 290 -10.89 8.08 18.89
C GLN A 290 -9.82 8.35 17.81
N THR A 291 -9.10 7.33 17.36
CA THR A 291 -8.02 7.46 16.36
C THR A 291 -8.49 7.17 14.93
N LEU A 292 -9.62 6.50 14.77
CA LEU A 292 -10.14 5.99 13.50
C LEU A 292 -10.21 7.06 12.40
N ALA A 293 -10.81 8.22 12.72
CA ALA A 293 -10.95 9.30 11.75
C ALA A 293 -9.59 9.86 11.30
N ARG A 294 -8.60 9.88 12.19
CA ARG A 294 -7.23 10.32 11.87
C ARG A 294 -6.55 9.32 10.94
N SER A 295 -6.54 8.04 11.28
CA SER A 295 -5.93 6.99 10.46
C SER A 295 -6.57 6.91 9.08
N ILE A 296 -7.90 6.91 8.99
CA ILE A 296 -8.61 6.90 7.71
C ILE A 296 -8.28 8.14 6.88
N ASN A 297 -8.30 9.35 7.45
CA ASN A 297 -8.00 10.57 6.71
C ASN A 297 -6.55 10.59 6.20
N THR A 298 -5.58 10.15 7.00
CA THR A 298 -4.18 10.06 6.60
C THR A 298 -3.99 9.09 5.44
N SER A 299 -4.56 7.90 5.53
CA SER A 299 -4.48 6.89 4.48
C SER A 299 -5.23 7.32 3.21
N LEU A 300 -6.42 7.90 3.37
CA LEU A 300 -7.24 8.36 2.23
C LEU A 300 -6.54 9.47 1.43
N THR A 301 -5.93 10.46 2.11
CA THR A 301 -5.19 11.53 1.41
C THR A 301 -4.01 10.97 0.61
N THR A 302 -3.27 10.01 1.19
CA THR A 302 -2.16 9.35 0.50
C THR A 302 -2.66 8.48 -0.66
N LEU A 303 -3.73 7.69 -0.44
CA LEU A 303 -4.32 6.85 -1.48
C LEU A 303 -4.86 7.66 -2.67
N ILE A 304 -5.50 8.81 -2.45
CA ILE A 304 -5.97 9.69 -3.54
C ILE A 304 -4.79 10.15 -4.40
N THR A 305 -3.68 10.56 -3.78
CA THR A 305 -2.47 10.97 -4.51
C THR A 305 -1.86 9.81 -5.30
N LEU A 306 -1.78 8.63 -4.69
CA LEU A 306 -1.25 7.43 -5.36
C LEU A 306 -2.18 6.95 -6.48
N LEU A 307 -3.50 7.02 -6.31
CA LEU A 307 -4.45 6.70 -7.39
C LEU A 307 -4.29 7.65 -8.57
N ALA A 308 -4.13 8.95 -8.31
CA ALA A 308 -3.84 9.90 -9.39
C ALA A 308 -2.54 9.53 -10.12
N LEU A 309 -1.48 9.17 -9.39
CA LEU A 309 -0.22 8.71 -9.97
C LEU A 309 -0.36 7.37 -10.71
N TYR A 310 -1.19 6.44 -10.22
CA TYR A 310 -1.44 5.16 -10.87
C TYR A 310 -2.13 5.29 -12.23
N PHE A 311 -3.10 6.20 -12.34
CA PHE A 311 -3.87 6.39 -13.57
C PHE A 311 -3.22 7.39 -14.55
N LEU A 312 -2.54 8.41 -14.03
CA LEU A 312 -1.96 9.50 -14.83
C LEU A 312 -0.42 9.41 -14.96
N GLY A 313 0.22 8.57 -14.16
CA GLY A 313 1.67 8.39 -14.16
C GLY A 313 2.17 7.51 -15.30
N GLY A 314 3.49 7.39 -15.40
CA GLY A 314 4.16 6.56 -16.39
C GLY A 314 4.00 5.05 -16.14
N VAL A 315 4.11 4.27 -17.20
CA VAL A 315 4.00 2.79 -17.15
C VAL A 315 5.05 2.17 -16.23
N THR A 316 6.26 2.74 -16.23
CA THR A 316 7.41 2.24 -15.46
C THR A 316 7.24 2.32 -13.95
N THR A 317 6.45 3.27 -13.45
CA THR A 317 6.20 3.44 -12.01
C THR A 317 4.91 2.78 -11.53
N ARG A 318 4.16 2.17 -12.44
CA ARG A 318 2.81 1.66 -12.16
C ARG A 318 2.80 0.55 -11.10
N ASP A 319 3.69 -0.41 -11.20
CA ASP A 319 3.77 -1.54 -10.27
C ASP A 319 4.26 -1.10 -8.89
N PHE A 320 5.20 -0.16 -8.83
CA PHE A 320 5.63 0.52 -7.61
C PHE A 320 4.45 1.20 -6.90
N VAL A 321 3.69 2.00 -7.64
CA VAL A 321 2.52 2.72 -7.09
C VAL A 321 1.43 1.75 -6.64
N LEU A 322 1.20 0.67 -7.41
CA LEU A 322 0.25 -0.39 -7.03
C LEU A 322 0.65 -1.06 -5.70
N ALA A 323 1.93 -1.39 -5.52
CA ALA A 323 2.43 -1.93 -4.27
C ALA A 323 2.19 -0.99 -3.09
N MET A 324 2.41 0.31 -3.28
CA MET A 324 2.12 1.32 -2.25
C MET A 324 0.63 1.44 -1.94
N ILE A 325 -0.26 1.46 -2.95
CA ILE A 325 -1.72 1.51 -2.76
C ILE A 325 -2.18 0.30 -1.92
N LEU A 326 -1.81 -0.90 -2.34
CA LEU A 326 -2.17 -2.14 -1.64
C LEU A 326 -1.63 -2.14 -0.22
N GLY A 327 -0.38 -1.75 -0.04
CA GLY A 327 0.29 -1.75 1.25
C GLY A 327 -0.30 -0.74 2.23
N ILE A 328 -0.61 0.48 1.80
CA ILE A 328 -1.24 1.50 2.66
C ILE A 328 -2.67 1.09 3.03
N ALA A 329 -3.42 0.54 2.08
CA ALA A 329 -4.78 0.07 2.35
C ALA A 329 -4.80 -1.06 3.39
N ILE A 330 -3.95 -2.08 3.21
CA ILE A 330 -3.88 -3.20 4.15
C ILE A 330 -3.26 -2.79 5.49
N GLY A 331 -2.26 -1.90 5.53
CA GLY A 331 -1.64 -1.39 6.75
C GLY A 331 -2.60 -0.60 7.61
N THR A 332 -3.50 0.19 7.00
CA THR A 332 -4.58 0.87 7.73
C THR A 332 -5.57 -0.14 8.32
N TYR A 333 -5.93 -1.17 7.56
CA TYR A 333 -6.77 -2.25 8.08
C TYR A 333 -6.08 -3.00 9.22
N SER A 334 -4.85 -3.42 9.05
CA SER A 334 -4.13 -4.27 10.01
C SER A 334 -3.88 -3.57 11.34
N SER A 335 -3.50 -2.30 11.33
CA SER A 335 -3.26 -1.51 12.54
C SER A 335 -4.51 -1.36 13.39
N ILE A 336 -5.68 -1.13 12.75
CA ILE A 336 -6.95 -0.90 13.43
C ILE A 336 -7.59 -2.23 13.89
N PHE A 337 -7.63 -3.24 13.02
CA PHE A 337 -8.42 -4.45 13.24
C PHE A 337 -7.57 -5.65 13.66
N PHE A 338 -6.44 -5.91 13.00
CA PHE A 338 -5.63 -7.10 13.25
C PHE A 338 -4.78 -6.94 14.52
N CYS A 339 -3.93 -5.90 14.61
CA CYS A 339 -3.03 -5.69 15.74
C CYS A 339 -3.78 -5.47 17.05
N SER A 340 -4.85 -4.68 17.02
CA SER A 340 -5.68 -4.40 18.20
C SER A 340 -6.37 -5.66 18.73
N THR A 341 -6.86 -6.50 17.82
CA THR A 341 -7.50 -7.78 18.17
C THR A 341 -6.50 -8.75 18.80
N LEU A 342 -5.28 -8.83 18.31
CA LEU A 342 -4.25 -9.68 18.90
C LEU A 342 -3.92 -9.29 20.35
N VAL A 343 -3.74 -7.99 20.60
CA VAL A 343 -3.46 -7.48 21.94
C VAL A 343 -4.63 -7.77 22.90
N ASP A 344 -5.87 -7.59 22.44
CA ASP A 344 -7.07 -7.88 23.25
C ASP A 344 -7.15 -9.37 23.64
N ILE A 345 -6.92 -10.28 22.70
CA ILE A 345 -6.94 -11.73 22.97
C ILE A 345 -5.84 -12.12 23.97
N TRP A 346 -4.65 -11.55 23.85
CA TRP A 346 -3.55 -11.87 24.78
C TRP A 346 -3.81 -11.34 26.19
N GLU A 347 -4.41 -10.16 26.32
CA GLU A 347 -4.75 -9.61 27.62
C GLU A 347 -5.86 -10.41 28.30
N ASP A 348 -6.88 -10.86 27.54
CA ASP A 348 -7.92 -11.76 28.03
C ASP A 348 -7.33 -13.08 28.53
N LYS A 349 -6.40 -13.68 27.76
CA LYS A 349 -5.73 -14.92 28.15
C LYS A 349 -4.92 -14.76 29.44
N LYS A 350 -4.16 -13.66 29.58
CA LYS A 350 -3.40 -13.37 30.80
C LYS A 350 -4.28 -13.24 32.04
N LYS A 351 -5.49 -12.66 31.89
CA LYS A 351 -6.46 -12.56 32.99
C LYS A 351 -7.02 -13.93 33.37
N SER A 352 -7.35 -14.76 32.37
CA SER A 352 -7.82 -16.12 32.59
C SER A 352 -6.77 -16.99 33.31
N ASP A 353 -5.51 -16.93 32.88
CA ASP A 353 -4.42 -17.70 33.48
C ASP A 353 -4.14 -17.26 34.93
N LYS A 354 -4.25 -15.95 35.23
CA LYS A 354 -4.12 -15.43 36.60
C LYS A 354 -5.29 -15.88 37.49
N ALA A 355 -6.51 -15.91 36.95
CA ALA A 355 -7.70 -16.38 37.70
C ALA A 355 -7.66 -17.87 37.95
N ALA A 356 -7.04 -18.67 37.10
CA ALA A 356 -6.88 -20.11 37.26
C ALA A 356 -5.72 -20.49 38.22
N ALA A 357 -4.83 -19.56 38.51
CA ALA A 357 -3.66 -19.75 39.39
C ALA A 357 -3.94 -19.35 40.88
N VAL A 358 -5.10 -18.79 41.17
CA VAL A 358 -5.64 -18.42 42.50
C VAL A 358 -6.69 -19.39 42.93
#